data_c3c37c725e2bf025d53f3b9460260b0a
#
_entry.id   c3c37c725e2bf025d53f3b9460260b0a
#
_cell.length_a   1.000
_cell.length_b   1.000
_cell.length_c   1.000
_cell.angle_alpha   90.00
_cell.angle_beta   90.00
_cell.angle_gamma   90.00
#
_symmetry.space_group_name_H-M   'P 1'
#
loop_
_entity.id
_entity.type
_entity.pdbx_description
1 polymer ?
#
loop_
_entity_poly.entity_id
_entity_poly.type
_entity_poly.pdbx_seq_one_letter_code
_entity_poly.pdbx_strand_id
1 'polypeptide(L)'
;MRTKNSSTVNSTNCLPAGSDNLHCNCRPACGFRIASVMVAAITVLSLIPILTATPPSRGGCGVTAVIEQYGTGHSPSGDTPLRWSAFIPTDAKIHPAIIVIHGGNFNSGDFLGNDTQTDQDLVCAGFCVFDIEYRLAPPGNVPGQGRDPGRYPEQTDDVATAIRAARNPARTSVAFGRVNGKVGAVGGSTGASHAAYCAAAPTLGGDQLDAAVLLSGAYDFHDPDSLIDIRCIMFGTGVRNYVGCSPGPACDGDGGLLDLASPYRRVSSSSSTVFIIAGNLDPMPPNQYTILVNKVAAVDVPNCEHLLITERPGPNGCTGHSFALWPIVKDQAIAFFNTLLGDP
;
A
#
# COMPACT_ATOMS: atom_id res chain seq x y z
N MET A 1 53.93 -40.86 -9.92
CA MET A 1 53.80 -40.55 -11.38
C MET A 1 52.87 -39.35 -11.49
N ARG A 2 53.43 -38.20 -11.69
CA ARG A 2 53.53 -37.33 -12.90
C ARG A 2 52.15 -37.20 -13.58
N THR A 3 51.57 -36.04 -13.81
CA THR A 3 52.11 -34.78 -14.34
C THR A 3 51.13 -33.63 -14.09
N LYS A 4 51.72 -32.44 -13.82
CA LYS A 4 51.17 -31.10 -13.90
C LYS A 4 50.73 -30.76 -15.34
N ASN A 5 49.73 -29.91 -15.53
CA ASN A 5 49.83 -28.87 -16.55
C ASN A 5 49.02 -27.62 -16.13
N SER A 6 49.78 -26.57 -16.00
CA SER A 6 49.37 -25.16 -15.90
C SER A 6 49.19 -24.61 -17.31
N SER A 7 48.19 -23.76 -17.52
CA SER A 7 48.21 -22.79 -18.62
C SER A 7 47.65 -21.45 -18.14
N THR A 8 48.59 -20.57 -17.89
CA THR A 8 48.46 -19.10 -17.88
C THR A 8 48.14 -18.61 -19.30
N VAL A 9 47.17 -17.72 -19.43
CA VAL A 9 47.04 -16.85 -20.60
C VAL A 9 46.85 -15.41 -20.17
N ASN A 10 47.71 -14.62 -20.74
CA ASN A 10 48.08 -13.25 -20.63
C ASN A 10 46.95 -12.19 -20.67
N SER A 11 47.23 -11.17 -19.91
CA SER A 11 46.77 -9.79 -20.09
C SER A 11 47.30 -9.18 -21.39
N THR A 12 46.45 -8.50 -22.16
CA THR A 12 46.89 -7.40 -23.03
C THR A 12 45.84 -6.31 -23.09
N ASN A 13 46.19 -5.18 -22.49
CA ASN A 13 46.06 -3.80 -22.95
C ASN A 13 44.98 -3.43 -23.97
N CYS A 14 44.08 -2.54 -23.55
CA CYS A 14 43.64 -1.43 -24.41
C CYS A 14 43.62 -0.14 -23.60
N LEU A 15 44.45 0.79 -24.04
CA LEU A 15 44.49 2.19 -23.64
C LEU A 15 43.52 3.03 -24.52
N PRO A 16 43.28 4.27 -24.19
CA PRO A 16 42.01 4.97 -24.42
C PRO A 16 42.03 5.88 -25.65
N ALA A 17 40.89 6.16 -26.20
CA ALA A 17 40.69 7.39 -26.98
C ALA A 17 39.23 7.78 -27.07
N GLY A 18 38.95 9.05 -26.79
CA GLY A 18 37.78 9.73 -27.33
C GLY A 18 36.82 10.28 -26.28
N SER A 19 37.15 11.48 -25.84
CA SER A 19 36.24 12.46 -25.24
C SER A 19 35.00 12.66 -26.09
N ASP A 20 33.80 12.47 -25.53
CA ASP A 20 32.68 13.36 -25.84
C ASP A 20 31.73 13.39 -24.64
N ASN A 21 31.66 14.61 -24.06
CA ASN A 21 30.79 14.98 -22.98
C ASN A 21 29.33 14.94 -23.42
N LEU A 22 28.56 13.97 -22.93
CA LEU A 22 27.11 14.09 -22.88
C LEU A 22 26.71 14.32 -21.40
N HIS A 23 26.73 15.60 -21.00
CA HIS A 23 26.08 16.05 -19.80
C HIS A 23 24.56 15.89 -19.97
N CYS A 24 24.00 14.84 -19.41
CA CYS A 24 22.59 14.80 -19.07
C CYS A 24 22.37 15.68 -17.84
N ASN A 25 22.03 16.93 -18.07
CA ASN A 25 21.54 17.85 -17.04
C ASN A 25 20.13 17.41 -16.62
N CYS A 26 20.01 16.54 -15.64
CA CYS A 26 18.78 16.37 -14.88
C CYS A 26 18.64 17.56 -13.93
N ARG A 27 17.95 18.61 -14.35
CA ARG A 27 17.48 19.63 -13.42
C ARG A 27 16.35 19.06 -12.58
N PRO A 28 16.40 19.11 -11.23
CA PRO A 28 15.26 18.81 -10.40
C PRO A 28 14.30 20.01 -10.46
N ALA A 29 13.21 19.86 -11.22
CA ALA A 29 12.10 20.80 -11.22
C ALA A 29 10.98 20.22 -10.35
N CYS A 30 11.15 20.31 -9.04
CA CYS A 30 10.04 20.36 -8.09
C CYS A 30 10.54 21.09 -6.84
N GLY A 31 10.50 22.42 -6.93
CA GLY A 31 10.76 23.28 -5.78
C GLY A 31 9.53 23.34 -4.89
N PHE A 32 9.46 22.50 -3.87
CA PHE A 32 8.59 22.73 -2.73
C PHE A 32 9.23 23.84 -1.88
N ARG A 33 8.65 25.03 -1.91
CA ARG A 33 8.94 26.09 -0.95
C ARG A 33 8.27 25.71 0.38
N ILE A 34 9.08 25.28 1.34
CA ILE A 34 8.66 25.18 2.75
C ILE A 34 8.65 26.59 3.31
N ALA A 35 7.46 27.15 3.53
CA ALA A 35 7.30 28.33 4.33
C ALA A 35 7.30 27.91 5.80
N SER A 36 8.37 28.22 6.52
CA SER A 36 8.44 28.08 7.98
C SER A 36 7.55 29.13 8.61
N VAL A 37 6.43 28.72 9.20
CA VAL A 37 5.64 29.56 10.09
C VAL A 37 5.88 29.05 11.52
N MET A 38 6.57 29.87 12.33
CA MET A 38 6.61 29.70 13.78
C MET A 38 5.22 30.01 14.34
N VAL A 39 4.60 29.03 15.00
CA VAL A 39 3.40 29.26 15.81
C VAL A 39 3.70 28.93 17.26
N ALA A 40 3.51 29.94 18.09
CA ALA A 40 3.65 29.86 19.54
C ALA A 40 2.58 28.94 20.14
N ALA A 41 2.98 28.14 21.12
CA ALA A 41 2.11 27.26 21.89
C ALA A 41 1.11 28.08 22.73
N ILE A 42 -0.18 27.94 22.47
CA ILE A 42 -1.26 28.29 23.41
C ILE A 42 -2.05 27.02 23.63
N THR A 43 -1.95 26.49 24.86
CA THR A 43 -2.75 25.36 25.33
C THR A 43 -4.18 25.87 25.58
N VAL A 44 -5.09 25.61 24.66
CA VAL A 44 -6.53 25.78 24.89
C VAL A 44 -7.18 24.41 24.72
N LEU A 45 -7.70 23.90 25.85
CA LEU A 45 -8.63 22.78 25.86
C LEU A 45 -9.91 23.25 25.14
N SER A 46 -10.05 22.93 23.87
CA SER A 46 -11.27 23.19 23.11
C SER A 46 -11.90 21.88 22.68
N LEU A 47 -13.12 21.67 23.16
CA LEU A 47 -14.07 20.76 22.52
C LEU A 47 -14.07 21.04 21.04
N ILE A 48 -13.50 20.11 20.24
CA ILE A 48 -13.49 20.20 18.79
C ILE A 48 -14.92 19.89 18.33
N PRO A 49 -15.64 20.84 17.73
CA PRO A 49 -16.89 20.52 17.08
C PRO A 49 -16.56 19.58 15.90
N ILE A 50 -17.33 18.50 15.78
CA ILE A 50 -17.33 17.64 14.61
C ILE A 50 -17.65 18.54 13.40
N LEU A 51 -16.63 18.94 12.67
CA LEU A 51 -16.81 19.66 11.42
C LEU A 51 -17.27 18.62 10.38
N THR A 52 -18.59 18.56 10.16
CA THR A 52 -19.14 17.88 8.98
C THR A 52 -18.75 18.70 7.74
N ALA A 53 -17.57 18.46 7.19
CA ALA A 53 -17.23 18.96 5.88
C ALA A 53 -18.04 18.15 4.87
N THR A 54 -19.08 18.77 4.31
CA THR A 54 -19.78 18.23 3.13
C THR A 54 -18.83 18.34 1.95
N PRO A 55 -18.33 17.23 1.39
CA PRO A 55 -17.56 17.29 0.16
C PRO A 55 -18.45 17.81 -0.98
N PRO A 56 -17.87 18.51 -1.98
CA PRO A 56 -18.65 19.04 -3.09
C PRO A 56 -19.33 17.90 -3.83
N SER A 57 -20.65 17.98 -3.97
CA SER A 57 -21.49 17.05 -4.72
C SER A 57 -21.09 17.05 -6.19
N ARG A 58 -20.28 16.11 -6.60
CA ARG A 58 -20.18 15.68 -7.98
C ARG A 58 -21.11 14.49 -8.16
N GLY A 59 -22.29 14.79 -8.75
CA GLY A 59 -23.17 13.79 -9.36
C GLY A 59 -23.61 12.62 -8.49
N GLY A 60 -24.57 12.82 -7.61
CA GLY A 60 -25.67 11.88 -7.56
C GLY A 60 -25.74 10.84 -6.47
N CYS A 61 -24.68 10.42 -5.79
CA CYS A 61 -24.80 9.49 -4.67
C CYS A 61 -24.81 10.23 -3.32
N GLY A 62 -25.78 9.90 -2.47
CA GLY A 62 -25.82 10.43 -1.10
C GLY A 62 -24.76 9.74 -0.24
N VAL A 63 -23.90 10.53 0.41
CA VAL A 63 -22.77 10.04 1.23
C VAL A 63 -22.72 10.77 2.56
N THR A 64 -22.57 10.04 3.65
CA THR A 64 -22.12 10.58 4.95
C THR A 64 -20.61 10.38 5.05
N ALA A 65 -19.84 11.47 5.24
CA ALA A 65 -18.39 11.42 5.38
C ALA A 65 -17.96 11.96 6.75
N VAL A 66 -17.19 11.17 7.51
CA VAL A 66 -16.67 11.55 8.83
C VAL A 66 -15.28 10.97 9.05
N ILE A 67 -14.49 11.64 9.90
CA ILE A 67 -13.23 11.08 10.40
C ILE A 67 -13.49 10.46 11.77
N GLU A 68 -13.13 9.19 11.92
CA GLU A 68 -13.30 8.42 13.15
C GLU A 68 -11.99 7.74 13.55
N GLN A 69 -11.87 7.41 14.83
CA GLN A 69 -10.83 6.51 15.32
C GLN A 69 -11.32 5.07 15.19
N TYR A 70 -10.63 4.24 14.42
CA TYR A 70 -10.97 2.82 14.26
C TYR A 70 -10.23 1.91 15.24
N GLY A 71 -9.15 2.37 15.84
CA GLY A 71 -8.32 1.57 16.72
C GLY A 71 -7.24 2.37 17.41
N THR A 72 -6.34 1.63 18.06
CA THR A 72 -5.15 2.16 18.71
C THR A 72 -3.96 1.28 18.39
N GLY A 73 -2.92 1.86 17.84
CA GLY A 73 -1.63 1.20 17.67
C GLY A 73 -0.85 1.28 18.96
N HIS A 74 -0.54 0.13 19.56
CA HIS A 74 0.23 0.06 20.79
C HIS A 74 1.72 -0.06 20.49
N SER A 75 2.55 0.67 21.24
CA SER A 75 4.01 0.57 21.16
C SER A 75 4.64 0.84 22.54
N PRO A 76 5.91 0.44 22.77
CA PRO A 76 6.59 0.72 24.03
C PRO A 76 6.72 2.20 24.39
N SER A 77 6.70 3.10 23.39
CA SER A 77 6.76 4.56 23.60
C SER A 77 5.41 5.21 23.79
N GLY A 78 4.32 4.47 23.65
CA GLY A 78 2.96 4.96 23.88
C GLY A 78 1.96 4.57 22.79
N ASP A 79 0.72 4.87 23.05
CA ASP A 79 -0.40 4.56 22.20
C ASP A 79 -0.60 5.59 21.10
N THR A 80 -0.97 5.10 19.92
CA THR A 80 -1.25 5.87 18.72
C THR A 80 -2.70 5.71 18.33
N PRO A 81 -3.54 6.75 18.33
CA PRO A 81 -4.87 6.65 17.76
C PRO A 81 -4.76 6.42 16.25
N LEU A 82 -5.45 5.38 15.75
CA LEU A 82 -5.54 5.04 14.34
C LEU A 82 -6.88 5.50 13.80
N ARG A 83 -6.87 6.32 12.73
CA ARG A 83 -8.05 6.98 12.20
C ARG A 83 -8.30 6.59 10.76
N TRP A 84 -9.52 6.80 10.33
CA TRP A 84 -9.95 6.69 8.94
C TRP A 84 -10.92 7.81 8.55
N SER A 85 -11.02 8.05 7.25
CA SER A 85 -12.17 8.72 6.66
C SER A 85 -13.21 7.66 6.30
N ALA A 86 -14.37 7.70 6.94
CA ALA A 86 -15.48 6.79 6.66
C ALA A 86 -16.49 7.46 5.72
N PHE A 87 -16.78 6.81 4.59
CA PHE A 87 -17.75 7.24 3.60
C PHE A 87 -18.86 6.19 3.54
N ILE A 88 -20.07 6.55 4.00
CA ILE A 88 -21.19 5.62 4.13
C ILE A 88 -22.33 6.08 3.21
N PRO A 89 -22.87 5.20 2.35
CA PRO A 89 -24.07 5.52 1.55
C PRO A 89 -25.22 5.96 2.45
N THR A 90 -26.00 6.95 2.04
CA THR A 90 -27.12 7.48 2.86
C THR A 90 -28.42 6.71 2.73
N ASP A 91 -28.46 5.69 1.86
CA ASP A 91 -29.60 4.78 1.81
C ASP A 91 -29.74 3.95 3.11
N ALA A 92 -30.80 3.20 3.28
CA ALA A 92 -31.05 2.41 4.49
C ALA A 92 -30.54 0.95 4.40
N LYS A 93 -29.76 0.63 3.37
CA LYS A 93 -29.29 -0.74 3.13
C LYS A 93 -28.06 -1.09 3.98
N ILE A 94 -27.74 -2.36 4.02
CA ILE A 94 -26.52 -2.94 4.57
C ILE A 94 -25.59 -3.27 3.41
N HIS A 95 -24.33 -2.83 3.48
CA HIS A 95 -23.37 -2.86 2.39
C HIS A 95 -22.13 -3.66 2.75
N PRO A 96 -21.37 -4.20 1.77
CA PRO A 96 -19.99 -4.63 2.00
C PRO A 96 -19.10 -3.44 2.34
N ALA A 97 -18.01 -3.69 3.06
CA ALA A 97 -17.00 -2.69 3.39
C ALA A 97 -15.81 -2.80 2.44
N ILE A 98 -15.24 -1.65 2.04
CA ILE A 98 -13.94 -1.57 1.36
C ILE A 98 -13.00 -0.70 2.17
N ILE A 99 -11.82 -1.21 2.46
CA ILE A 99 -10.72 -0.43 3.04
C ILE A 99 -9.84 0.09 1.90
N VAL A 100 -9.59 1.38 1.86
CA VAL A 100 -8.63 2.01 0.96
C VAL A 100 -7.32 2.21 1.73
N ILE A 101 -6.21 1.71 1.17
CA ILE A 101 -4.91 1.67 1.84
C ILE A 101 -3.91 2.44 0.99
N HIS A 102 -3.49 3.61 1.49
CA HIS A 102 -2.58 4.50 0.76
C HIS A 102 -1.20 3.89 0.55
N GLY A 103 -0.50 4.38 -0.49
CA GLY A 103 0.91 4.11 -0.73
C GLY A 103 1.83 5.05 0.06
N GLY A 104 3.11 5.09 -0.31
CA GLY A 104 4.07 6.02 0.28
C GLY A 104 5.37 5.38 0.75
N ASN A 105 5.81 4.30 0.09
CA ASN A 105 7.09 3.64 0.36
C ASN A 105 7.29 3.29 1.85
N PHE A 106 6.22 2.86 2.54
CA PHE A 106 6.14 2.51 3.96
C PHE A 106 6.38 3.67 4.94
N ASN A 107 6.81 4.84 4.50
CA ASN A 107 7.27 5.93 5.36
C ASN A 107 6.58 7.27 5.10
N SER A 108 5.58 7.33 4.24
CA SER A 108 4.80 8.52 3.92
C SER A 108 3.38 8.15 3.50
N GLY A 109 2.55 9.17 3.28
CA GLY A 109 1.14 9.01 2.93
C GLY A 109 0.21 9.27 4.12
N ASP A 110 -1.04 9.48 3.81
CA ASP A 110 -2.13 9.65 4.77
C ASP A 110 -3.48 9.34 4.10
N PHE A 111 -4.55 9.34 4.88
CA PHE A 111 -5.92 9.09 4.48
C PHE A 111 -6.70 10.37 4.05
N LEU A 112 -6.00 11.51 3.90
CA LEU A 112 -6.67 12.82 3.73
C LEU A 112 -6.66 13.35 2.29
N GLY A 113 -6.25 12.58 1.30
CA GLY A 113 -6.33 13.23 0.03
C GLY A 113 -5.72 12.64 -1.22
N ASN A 114 -5.06 11.52 -1.15
CA ASN A 114 -4.45 10.96 -2.35
C ASN A 114 -5.40 10.08 -3.16
N ASP A 115 -6.46 9.53 -2.52
CA ASP A 115 -7.30 8.47 -3.09
C ASP A 115 -8.79 8.87 -3.21
N THR A 116 -9.09 10.16 -3.06
CA THR A 116 -10.46 10.71 -3.04
C THR A 116 -11.34 10.30 -4.22
N GLN A 117 -10.77 10.06 -5.41
CA GLN A 117 -11.54 9.59 -6.56
C GLN A 117 -11.91 8.11 -6.38
N THR A 118 -11.00 7.30 -5.83
CA THR A 118 -11.26 5.88 -5.52
C THR A 118 -12.36 5.76 -4.47
N ASP A 119 -12.28 6.55 -3.40
CA ASP A 119 -13.30 6.56 -2.34
C ASP A 119 -14.67 6.93 -2.89
N GLN A 120 -14.72 7.99 -3.71
CA GLN A 120 -15.96 8.47 -4.31
C GLN A 120 -16.57 7.45 -5.27
N ASP A 121 -15.76 6.82 -6.13
CA ASP A 121 -16.23 5.81 -7.07
C ASP A 121 -16.77 4.58 -6.33
N LEU A 122 -16.09 4.13 -5.26
CA LEU A 122 -16.50 2.98 -4.46
C LEU A 122 -17.77 3.25 -3.65
N VAL A 123 -17.86 4.40 -2.96
CA VAL A 123 -19.07 4.73 -2.20
C VAL A 123 -20.28 4.95 -3.10
N CYS A 124 -20.07 5.51 -4.30
CA CYS A 124 -21.14 5.65 -5.30
C CYS A 124 -21.53 4.31 -5.94
N ALA A 125 -20.64 3.33 -5.93
CA ALA A 125 -20.98 1.95 -6.27
C ALA A 125 -21.73 1.22 -5.14
N GLY A 126 -21.90 1.85 -3.97
CA GLY A 126 -22.70 1.35 -2.85
C GLY A 126 -21.92 0.66 -1.75
N PHE A 127 -20.60 0.75 -1.71
CA PHE A 127 -19.80 0.21 -0.61
C PHE A 127 -19.72 1.20 0.57
N CYS A 128 -19.63 0.67 1.80
CA CYS A 128 -19.10 1.44 2.93
C CYS A 128 -17.57 1.53 2.76
N VAL A 129 -17.01 2.74 2.62
CA VAL A 129 -15.60 2.93 2.32
C VAL A 129 -14.87 3.51 3.52
N PHE A 130 -13.70 2.98 3.83
CA PHE A 130 -12.84 3.39 4.93
C PHE A 130 -11.42 3.64 4.39
N ASP A 131 -11.06 4.90 4.18
CA ASP A 131 -9.71 5.29 3.82
C ASP A 131 -8.90 5.45 5.10
N ILE A 132 -7.89 4.59 5.29
CA ILE A 132 -7.22 4.39 6.59
C ILE A 132 -5.87 5.07 6.67
N GLU A 133 -5.53 5.60 7.86
CA GLU A 133 -4.14 5.83 8.24
C GLU A 133 -3.57 4.57 8.91
N TYR A 134 -2.27 4.40 8.83
CA TYR A 134 -1.50 3.42 9.58
C TYR A 134 -0.16 4.03 9.98
N ARG A 135 0.50 3.48 11.02
CA ARG A 135 1.80 4.00 11.48
C ARG A 135 2.85 3.86 10.39
N LEU A 136 3.69 4.89 10.24
CA LEU A 136 4.70 4.94 9.18
C LEU A 136 6.09 4.57 9.71
N ALA A 137 6.89 3.90 8.88
CA ALA A 137 8.28 3.61 9.16
C ALA A 137 9.15 4.89 9.14
N PRO A 138 10.30 4.93 9.83
CA PRO A 138 11.19 6.08 9.76
C PRO A 138 11.67 6.34 8.32
N PRO A 139 11.88 7.60 7.92
CA PRO A 139 11.77 8.85 8.70
C PRO A 139 10.35 9.44 8.74
N GLY A 140 9.36 8.71 8.25
CA GLY A 140 8.00 9.18 8.05
C GLY A 140 7.15 9.32 9.30
N ASN A 141 7.73 9.59 10.45
CA ASN A 141 6.97 9.89 11.66
C ASN A 141 6.05 11.07 11.44
N VAL A 142 4.77 10.91 11.77
CA VAL A 142 3.81 12.02 11.76
C VAL A 142 4.33 13.10 12.71
N PRO A 143 4.62 14.32 12.24
CA PRO A 143 5.17 15.37 13.08
C PRO A 143 4.29 15.63 14.31
N GLY A 144 4.92 15.67 15.47
CA GLY A 144 4.27 16.06 16.75
C GLY A 144 3.58 14.93 17.50
N GLN A 145 3.68 13.69 17.09
CA GLN A 145 2.98 12.59 17.77
C GLN A 145 3.88 11.64 18.59
N GLY A 146 5.20 11.90 18.69
CA GLY A 146 6.10 11.19 19.61
C GLY A 146 6.09 9.66 19.50
N ARG A 147 5.88 9.14 18.30
CA ARG A 147 5.53 7.75 18.08
C ARG A 147 6.72 6.88 17.76
N ASP A 148 6.66 5.64 18.21
CA ASP A 148 7.48 4.58 17.66
C ASP A 148 7.19 4.46 16.16
N PRO A 149 8.24 4.26 15.37
CA PRO A 149 8.09 4.05 13.95
C PRO A 149 7.25 2.79 13.69
N GLY A 150 6.27 2.91 12.81
CA GLY A 150 5.50 1.77 12.32
C GLY A 150 6.36 0.86 11.46
N ARG A 151 7.13 0.00 12.11
CA ARG A 151 7.90 -1.05 11.46
C ARG A 151 7.06 -2.32 11.35
N TYR A 152 7.56 -3.30 10.63
CA TYR A 152 6.96 -4.62 10.62
C TYR A 152 7.07 -5.25 12.04
N PRO A 153 5.98 -5.82 12.61
CA PRO A 153 4.65 -6.00 12.00
C PRO A 153 3.64 -4.84 12.19
N GLU A 154 4.02 -3.72 12.85
CA GLU A 154 3.06 -2.71 13.32
C GLU A 154 2.15 -2.14 12.21
N GLN A 155 2.67 -1.92 10.99
CA GLN A 155 1.83 -1.43 9.88
C GLN A 155 0.78 -2.45 9.46
N THR A 156 1.17 -3.73 9.35
CA THR A 156 0.23 -4.80 9.02
C THR A 156 -0.78 -5.05 10.14
N ASP A 157 -0.39 -4.87 11.39
CA ASP A 157 -1.28 -4.98 12.56
C ASP A 157 -2.28 -3.83 12.61
N ASP A 158 -1.88 -2.63 12.20
CA ASP A 158 -2.79 -1.47 12.09
C ASP A 158 -3.84 -1.72 10.99
N VAL A 159 -3.42 -2.21 9.81
CA VAL A 159 -4.34 -2.61 8.73
C VAL A 159 -5.27 -3.74 9.18
N ALA A 160 -4.74 -4.77 9.85
CA ALA A 160 -5.54 -5.86 10.42
C ALA A 160 -6.57 -5.34 11.43
N THR A 161 -6.21 -4.32 12.22
CA THR A 161 -7.12 -3.66 13.15
C THR A 161 -8.24 -2.92 12.40
N ALA A 162 -7.92 -2.23 11.30
CA ALA A 162 -8.92 -1.58 10.46
C ALA A 162 -9.89 -2.61 9.83
N ILE A 163 -9.39 -3.75 9.35
CA ILE A 163 -10.24 -4.83 8.81
C ILE A 163 -11.24 -5.32 9.86
N ARG A 164 -10.79 -5.59 11.09
CA ARG A 164 -11.69 -6.01 12.17
C ARG A 164 -12.72 -4.95 12.52
N ALA A 165 -12.30 -3.68 12.59
CA ALA A 165 -13.20 -2.57 12.88
C ALA A 165 -14.23 -2.35 11.77
N ALA A 166 -13.83 -2.46 10.49
CA ALA A 166 -14.74 -2.35 9.35
C ALA A 166 -15.71 -3.55 9.28
N ARG A 167 -15.25 -4.77 9.63
CA ARG A 167 -16.08 -5.97 9.67
C ARG A 167 -17.16 -5.91 10.74
N ASN A 168 -16.86 -5.29 11.87
CA ASN A 168 -17.77 -5.15 13.00
C ASN A 168 -17.64 -3.75 13.62
N PRO A 169 -18.24 -2.71 13.00
CA PRO A 169 -18.12 -1.34 13.46
C PRO A 169 -18.64 -1.14 14.88
N ALA A 170 -17.93 -0.35 15.67
CA ALA A 170 -18.35 0.02 17.01
C ALA A 170 -19.69 0.77 16.98
N ARG A 171 -20.46 0.70 18.08
CA ARG A 171 -21.75 1.41 18.21
C ARG A 171 -21.67 2.92 18.03
N THR A 172 -20.48 3.48 18.22
CA THR A 172 -20.20 4.92 18.05
C THR A 172 -19.85 5.29 16.62
N SER A 173 -19.57 4.31 15.75
CA SER A 173 -19.25 4.53 14.35
C SER A 173 -20.50 4.85 13.53
N VAL A 174 -20.36 5.72 12.51
CA VAL A 174 -21.41 5.98 11.52
C VAL A 174 -21.75 4.74 10.68
N ALA A 175 -20.85 3.77 10.64
CA ALA A 175 -21.04 2.49 9.93
C ALA A 175 -21.76 1.43 10.77
N PHE A 176 -22.10 1.71 12.05
CA PHE A 176 -22.78 0.73 12.89
C PHE A 176 -24.12 0.29 12.30
N GLY A 177 -24.25 -1.03 12.12
CA GLY A 177 -25.44 -1.61 11.50
C GLY A 177 -25.57 -1.38 9.99
N ARG A 178 -24.51 -0.86 9.34
CA ARG A 178 -24.49 -0.56 7.91
C ARG A 178 -23.61 -1.53 7.11
N VAL A 179 -22.82 -2.37 7.75
CA VAL A 179 -21.89 -3.31 7.11
C VAL A 179 -22.42 -4.74 7.24
N ASN A 180 -22.32 -5.52 6.14
CA ASN A 180 -22.74 -6.93 6.09
C ASN A 180 -21.72 -7.91 6.66
N GLY A 181 -20.58 -7.43 7.17
CA GLY A 181 -19.48 -8.22 7.70
C GLY A 181 -18.48 -8.72 6.65
N LYS A 182 -18.68 -8.43 5.35
CA LYS A 182 -17.71 -8.67 4.29
C LYS A 182 -16.81 -7.45 4.12
N VAL A 183 -15.49 -7.69 4.02
CA VAL A 183 -14.49 -6.62 3.92
C VAL A 183 -13.51 -6.92 2.79
N GLY A 184 -13.54 -6.06 1.78
CA GLY A 184 -12.50 -6.00 0.75
C GLY A 184 -11.48 -4.90 1.02
N ALA A 185 -10.42 -4.84 0.21
CA ALA A 185 -9.49 -3.73 0.23
C ALA A 185 -9.04 -3.33 -1.18
N VAL A 186 -8.81 -2.03 -1.38
CA VAL A 186 -8.01 -1.50 -2.50
C VAL A 186 -6.73 -0.92 -1.92
N GLY A 187 -5.60 -1.41 -2.37
CA GLY A 187 -4.31 -0.88 -1.94
C GLY A 187 -3.47 -0.42 -3.12
N GLY A 188 -2.76 0.69 -2.94
CA GLY A 188 -1.83 1.21 -3.95
C GLY A 188 -0.37 1.20 -3.46
N SER A 189 0.57 0.72 -4.28
CA SER A 189 2.00 0.67 -3.92
C SER A 189 2.21 -0.10 -2.60
N THR A 190 2.74 0.53 -1.56
CA THR A 190 2.84 -0.03 -0.19
C THR A 190 1.49 -0.52 0.34
N GLY A 191 0.40 0.21 0.07
CA GLY A 191 -0.95 -0.22 0.46
C GLY A 191 -1.36 -1.52 -0.20
N ALA A 192 -0.94 -1.77 -1.46
CA ALA A 192 -1.15 -3.05 -2.12
C ALA A 192 -0.33 -4.18 -1.48
N SER A 193 0.87 -3.88 -0.97
CA SER A 193 1.66 -4.85 -0.19
C SER A 193 0.94 -5.24 1.10
N HIS A 194 0.39 -4.28 1.84
CA HIS A 194 -0.38 -4.53 3.06
C HIS A 194 -1.69 -5.27 2.77
N ALA A 195 -2.43 -4.88 1.72
CA ALA A 195 -3.63 -5.59 1.30
C ALA A 195 -3.34 -7.05 0.93
N ALA A 196 -2.27 -7.29 0.16
CA ALA A 196 -1.83 -8.65 -0.19
C ALA A 196 -1.44 -9.47 1.04
N TYR A 197 -0.75 -8.84 2.01
CA TYR A 197 -0.36 -9.48 3.27
C TYR A 197 -1.58 -9.95 4.08
N CYS A 198 -2.60 -9.08 4.22
CA CYS A 198 -3.83 -9.39 4.96
C CYS A 198 -4.80 -10.29 4.18
N ALA A 199 -4.75 -10.31 2.83
CA ALA A 199 -5.48 -11.26 2.01
C ALA A 199 -4.86 -12.67 2.06
N ALA A 200 -3.53 -12.75 2.20
CA ALA A 200 -2.82 -14.03 2.19
C ALA A 200 -3.17 -14.91 3.40
N ALA A 201 -3.21 -14.34 4.59
CA ALA A 201 -3.54 -15.08 5.82
C ALA A 201 -3.93 -14.12 6.95
N PRO A 202 -4.75 -14.56 7.93
CA PRO A 202 -5.06 -13.73 9.09
C PRO A 202 -3.81 -13.47 9.93
N THR A 203 -3.73 -12.27 10.51
CA THR A 203 -2.63 -11.84 11.39
C THR A 203 -3.00 -12.07 12.86
N LEU A 204 -4.18 -11.58 13.27
CA LEU A 204 -4.66 -11.61 14.65
C LEU A 204 -6.01 -12.34 14.82
N GLY A 205 -6.50 -12.96 13.74
CA GLY A 205 -7.80 -13.64 13.68
C GLY A 205 -8.98 -12.70 13.38
N GLY A 206 -9.82 -13.09 12.42
CA GLY A 206 -10.95 -12.31 11.95
C GLY A 206 -10.60 -11.08 11.11
N ASP A 207 -9.33 -10.95 10.74
CA ASP A 207 -8.74 -9.83 10.03
C ASP A 207 -8.26 -10.19 8.61
N GLN A 208 -8.52 -11.40 8.14
CA GLN A 208 -8.29 -11.73 6.74
C GLN A 208 -9.32 -11.01 5.87
N LEU A 209 -8.87 -10.37 4.81
CA LEU A 209 -9.74 -9.75 3.81
C LEU A 209 -10.58 -10.83 3.11
N ASP A 210 -11.79 -10.49 2.67
CA ASP A 210 -12.59 -11.40 1.82
C ASP A 210 -12.15 -11.30 0.36
N ALA A 211 -11.64 -10.13 -0.08
CA ALA A 211 -11.09 -9.89 -1.42
C ALA A 211 -10.14 -8.68 -1.41
N ALA A 212 -9.20 -8.60 -2.37
CA ALA A 212 -8.35 -7.42 -2.49
C ALA A 212 -8.03 -7.05 -3.95
N VAL A 213 -8.02 -5.75 -4.24
CA VAL A 213 -7.50 -5.15 -5.49
C VAL A 213 -6.15 -4.53 -5.18
N LEU A 214 -5.13 -4.94 -5.92
CA LEU A 214 -3.73 -4.68 -5.64
C LEU A 214 -3.11 -3.87 -6.78
N LEU A 215 -2.92 -2.56 -6.55
CA LEU A 215 -2.38 -1.62 -7.56
C LEU A 215 -0.88 -1.41 -7.35
N SER A 216 -0.04 -2.00 -8.20
CA SER A 216 1.42 -1.77 -8.23
C SER A 216 2.14 -2.07 -6.90
N GLY A 217 1.86 -3.19 -6.25
CA GLY A 217 2.45 -3.54 -4.96
C GLY A 217 3.84 -4.17 -5.06
N ALA A 218 4.62 -4.08 -3.97
CA ALA A 218 5.80 -4.89 -3.71
C ALA A 218 5.39 -6.13 -2.89
N TYR A 219 5.74 -7.33 -3.34
CA TYR A 219 5.21 -8.56 -2.76
C TYR A 219 6.29 -9.51 -2.23
N ASP A 220 7.50 -9.46 -2.76
CA ASP A 220 8.67 -10.18 -2.25
C ASP A 220 9.75 -9.19 -1.84
N PHE A 221 10.08 -9.17 -0.57
CA PHE A 221 11.06 -8.26 0.03
C PHE A 221 12.43 -8.92 0.25
N HIS A 222 12.58 -10.19 -0.11
CA HIS A 222 13.79 -10.96 0.14
C HIS A 222 15.04 -10.28 -0.44
N ASP A 223 14.91 -9.68 -1.62
CA ASP A 223 15.95 -8.83 -2.20
C ASP A 223 15.43 -7.39 -2.37
N PRO A 224 15.49 -6.56 -1.32
CA PRO A 224 14.98 -5.19 -1.39
C PRO A 224 15.79 -4.31 -2.34
N ASP A 225 17.02 -4.69 -2.68
CA ASP A 225 17.83 -3.93 -3.64
C ASP A 225 17.33 -4.12 -5.08
N SER A 226 16.66 -5.25 -5.36
CA SER A 226 15.95 -5.47 -6.63
C SER A 226 14.71 -4.59 -6.81
N LEU A 227 14.21 -4.00 -5.72
CA LEU A 227 13.08 -3.06 -5.73
C LEU A 227 13.50 -1.62 -6.06
N ILE A 228 14.77 -1.39 -6.36
CA ILE A 228 15.27 -0.07 -6.75
C ILE A 228 15.13 0.10 -8.26
N ASP A 229 14.24 0.98 -8.70
CA ASP A 229 14.24 1.49 -10.07
C ASP A 229 14.80 2.92 -10.08
N ILE A 230 16.04 3.05 -10.52
CA ILE A 230 16.76 4.33 -10.55
C ILE A 230 16.14 5.35 -11.52
N ARG A 231 15.24 4.91 -12.43
CA ARG A 231 14.61 5.80 -13.40
C ARG A 231 13.46 6.60 -12.80
N CYS A 232 12.73 6.01 -11.88
CA CYS A 232 11.46 6.55 -11.40
C CYS A 232 11.37 6.68 -9.87
N ILE A 233 11.51 5.56 -9.12
CA ILE A 233 11.34 5.51 -7.65
C ILE A 233 12.33 4.49 -7.07
N MET A 234 12.74 4.71 -5.81
CA MET A 234 13.58 3.77 -5.05
C MET A 234 12.75 3.13 -3.93
N PHE A 235 12.36 1.87 -4.09
CA PHE A 235 11.55 1.15 -3.10
C PHE A 235 12.38 0.41 -2.04
N GLY A 236 13.56 -0.09 -2.37
CA GLY A 236 14.37 -0.93 -1.48
C GLY A 236 14.68 -0.27 -0.13
N THR A 237 14.99 1.03 -0.13
CA THR A 237 15.21 1.78 1.12
C THR A 237 13.96 1.80 2.01
N GLY A 238 12.78 1.96 1.42
CA GLY A 238 11.51 1.95 2.16
C GLY A 238 11.25 0.60 2.80
N VAL A 239 11.48 -0.49 2.08
CA VAL A 239 11.36 -1.86 2.60
C VAL A 239 12.31 -2.08 3.78
N ARG A 240 13.59 -1.69 3.67
CA ARG A 240 14.55 -1.81 4.78
C ARG A 240 14.14 -0.96 5.99
N ASN A 241 13.65 0.25 5.78
CA ASN A 241 13.13 1.09 6.86
C ASN A 241 11.90 0.46 7.52
N TYR A 242 11.01 -0.12 6.73
CA TYR A 242 9.82 -0.82 7.21
C TYR A 242 10.15 -2.06 8.03
N VAL A 243 11.02 -2.91 7.51
CA VAL A 243 11.41 -4.13 8.23
C VAL A 243 12.31 -3.81 9.44
N GLY A 244 13.10 -2.73 9.34
CA GLY A 244 13.90 -2.24 10.48
C GLY A 244 15.08 -3.10 10.85
N CYS A 245 15.60 -3.89 9.91
CA CYS A 245 16.75 -4.75 10.15
C CYS A 245 17.98 -4.31 9.35
N SER A 246 19.16 -4.58 9.91
CA SER A 246 20.44 -4.43 9.21
C SER A 246 20.71 -5.65 8.32
N PRO A 247 21.40 -5.48 7.18
CA PRO A 247 21.81 -6.62 6.35
C PRO A 247 22.48 -7.72 7.15
N GLY A 248 22.11 -8.98 6.90
CA GLY A 248 22.64 -10.14 7.58
C GLY A 248 21.63 -11.31 7.65
N PRO A 249 22.06 -12.51 8.10
CA PRO A 249 21.20 -13.71 8.05
C PRO A 249 19.84 -13.55 8.75
N ALA A 250 19.77 -12.79 9.83
CA ALA A 250 18.50 -12.52 10.54
C ALA A 250 17.55 -11.62 9.78
N CYS A 251 18.06 -10.82 8.84
CA CYS A 251 17.28 -9.95 7.98
C CYS A 251 17.04 -10.59 6.61
N ASP A 252 18.12 -10.97 5.93
CA ASP A 252 18.16 -11.34 4.52
C ASP A 252 18.19 -12.87 4.30
N GLY A 253 18.32 -13.69 5.35
CA GLY A 253 18.33 -15.15 5.27
C GLY A 253 16.92 -15.74 5.09
N ASP A 254 16.86 -16.99 4.67
CA ASP A 254 15.59 -17.74 4.61
C ASP A 254 14.90 -17.74 5.99
N GLY A 255 13.64 -17.32 6.01
CA GLY A 255 12.87 -17.11 7.23
C GLY A 255 13.29 -15.88 8.05
N GLY A 256 14.13 -15.02 7.50
CA GLY A 256 14.47 -13.72 8.08
C GLY A 256 13.32 -12.71 8.03
N LEU A 257 13.57 -11.52 8.58
CA LEU A 257 12.50 -10.51 8.70
C LEU A 257 11.96 -10.05 7.34
N LEU A 258 12.77 -10.01 6.28
CA LEU A 258 12.30 -9.69 4.93
C LEU A 258 11.32 -10.74 4.41
N ASP A 259 11.61 -12.03 4.63
CA ASP A 259 10.69 -13.12 4.26
C ASP A 259 9.39 -13.05 5.07
N LEU A 260 9.47 -12.83 6.38
CA LEU A 260 8.30 -12.75 7.26
C LEU A 260 7.39 -11.57 6.90
N ALA A 261 7.97 -10.45 6.47
CA ALA A 261 7.23 -9.27 6.06
C ALA A 261 6.69 -9.36 4.61
N SER A 262 7.22 -10.29 3.78
CA SER A 262 6.83 -10.44 2.37
C SER A 262 5.44 -11.04 2.21
N PRO A 263 4.48 -10.35 1.57
CA PRO A 263 3.17 -10.92 1.27
C PRO A 263 3.25 -12.25 0.50
N TYR A 264 4.14 -12.33 -0.48
CA TYR A 264 4.39 -13.51 -1.31
C TYR A 264 4.61 -14.79 -0.49
N ARG A 265 5.36 -14.70 0.64
CA ARG A 265 5.70 -15.86 1.48
C ARG A 265 4.49 -16.40 2.26
N ARG A 266 3.48 -15.58 2.45
CA ARG A 266 2.25 -15.95 3.18
C ARG A 266 1.18 -16.59 2.29
N VAL A 267 1.26 -16.42 0.96
CA VAL A 267 0.24 -16.91 0.03
C VAL A 267 0.19 -18.43 0.01
N SER A 268 -1.01 -18.97 0.23
CA SER A 268 -1.36 -20.40 0.24
C SER A 268 -2.72 -20.61 -0.43
N SER A 269 -3.15 -21.85 -0.57
CA SER A 269 -4.49 -22.18 -1.11
C SER A 269 -5.67 -21.67 -0.24
N SER A 270 -5.39 -21.25 1.00
CA SER A 270 -6.39 -20.63 1.89
C SER A 270 -6.40 -19.11 1.83
N SER A 271 -5.56 -18.52 0.98
CA SER A 271 -5.55 -17.07 0.77
C SER A 271 -6.82 -16.60 0.08
N SER A 272 -7.22 -15.38 0.37
CA SER A 272 -8.38 -14.75 -0.26
C SER A 272 -8.10 -14.37 -1.70
N THR A 273 -9.15 -14.28 -2.48
CA THR A 273 -9.11 -13.89 -3.90
C THR A 273 -8.53 -12.48 -4.07
N VAL A 274 -7.63 -12.34 -5.02
CA VAL A 274 -6.99 -11.04 -5.33
C VAL A 274 -7.09 -10.69 -6.82
N PHE A 275 -7.20 -9.41 -7.11
CA PHE A 275 -7.05 -8.84 -8.45
C PHE A 275 -5.75 -8.04 -8.49
N ILE A 276 -4.74 -8.57 -9.20
CA ILE A 276 -3.37 -8.03 -9.24
C ILE A 276 -3.20 -7.16 -10.48
N ILE A 277 -2.84 -5.90 -10.31
CA ILE A 277 -2.77 -4.91 -11.38
C ILE A 277 -1.43 -4.19 -11.34
N ALA A 278 -0.81 -4.03 -12.50
CA ALA A 278 0.40 -3.21 -12.68
C ALA A 278 0.44 -2.58 -14.08
N GLY A 279 1.21 -1.52 -14.25
CA GLY A 279 1.58 -0.98 -15.55
C GLY A 279 2.80 -1.71 -16.12
N ASN A 280 2.92 -1.80 -17.45
CA ASN A 280 4.07 -2.44 -18.11
C ASN A 280 5.39 -1.67 -17.92
N LEU A 281 5.31 -0.38 -17.63
CA LEU A 281 6.44 0.51 -17.33
C LEU A 281 6.26 1.16 -15.95
N ASP A 282 5.60 0.44 -15.04
CA ASP A 282 5.44 0.85 -13.65
C ASP A 282 6.81 1.07 -12.99
N PRO A 283 6.98 2.13 -12.16
CA PRO A 283 8.18 2.26 -11.32
C PRO A 283 8.41 1.07 -10.39
N MET A 284 7.36 0.38 -9.97
CA MET A 284 7.49 -0.91 -9.28
C MET A 284 8.10 -1.93 -10.26
N PRO A 285 9.18 -2.63 -9.89
CA PRO A 285 9.81 -3.60 -10.77
C PRO A 285 8.81 -4.66 -11.27
N PRO A 286 8.79 -4.98 -12.58
CA PRO A 286 7.80 -5.89 -13.17
C PRO A 286 7.80 -7.30 -12.58
N ASN A 287 8.93 -7.74 -12.00
CA ASN A 287 9.03 -9.03 -11.33
C ASN A 287 8.08 -9.14 -10.13
N GLN A 288 7.78 -8.04 -9.43
CA GLN A 288 6.85 -8.05 -8.29
C GLN A 288 5.44 -8.48 -8.70
N TYR A 289 4.94 -7.96 -9.83
CA TYR A 289 3.70 -8.42 -10.43
C TYR A 289 3.76 -9.92 -10.80
N THR A 290 4.79 -10.32 -11.56
CA THR A 290 4.94 -11.69 -12.07
C THR A 290 5.09 -12.71 -10.94
N ILE A 291 5.84 -12.38 -9.89
CA ILE A 291 6.04 -13.25 -8.71
C ILE A 291 4.69 -13.57 -8.06
N LEU A 292 3.86 -12.56 -7.79
CA LEU A 292 2.60 -12.78 -7.11
C LEU A 292 1.60 -13.53 -8.00
N VAL A 293 1.48 -13.16 -9.28
CA VAL A 293 0.63 -13.88 -10.26
C VAL A 293 0.99 -15.36 -10.32
N ASN A 294 2.28 -15.68 -10.45
CA ASN A 294 2.74 -17.06 -10.49
C ASN A 294 2.48 -17.80 -9.17
N LYS A 295 2.62 -17.10 -8.04
CA LYS A 295 2.41 -17.72 -6.72
C LYS A 295 0.95 -18.08 -6.49
N VAL A 296 0.00 -17.17 -6.75
CA VAL A 296 -1.43 -17.45 -6.56
C VAL A 296 -1.90 -18.58 -7.49
N ALA A 297 -1.37 -18.65 -8.71
CA ALA A 297 -1.64 -19.74 -9.64
C ALA A 297 -1.03 -21.06 -9.17
N ALA A 298 0.22 -21.06 -8.67
CA ALA A 298 0.93 -22.27 -8.25
C ALA A 298 0.30 -22.95 -7.01
N VAL A 299 -0.36 -22.17 -6.13
CA VAL A 299 -1.03 -22.70 -4.93
C VAL A 299 -2.55 -22.78 -5.09
N ASP A 300 -3.06 -22.50 -6.30
CA ASP A 300 -4.48 -22.61 -6.67
C ASP A 300 -5.41 -21.76 -5.78
N VAL A 301 -5.05 -20.46 -5.61
CA VAL A 301 -5.98 -19.52 -4.98
C VAL A 301 -7.16 -19.28 -5.93
N PRO A 302 -8.41 -19.53 -5.50
CA PRO A 302 -9.54 -19.51 -6.41
C PRO A 302 -9.86 -18.10 -6.92
N ASN A 303 -10.32 -18.03 -8.18
CA ASN A 303 -10.88 -16.82 -8.81
C ASN A 303 -9.95 -15.59 -8.81
N CYS A 304 -8.63 -15.78 -8.67
CA CYS A 304 -7.70 -14.65 -8.77
C CYS A 304 -7.68 -14.10 -10.20
N GLU A 305 -7.68 -12.78 -10.30
CA GLU A 305 -7.57 -12.05 -11.56
C GLU A 305 -6.22 -11.30 -11.62
N HIS A 306 -5.76 -11.02 -12.82
CA HIS A 306 -4.58 -10.20 -13.00
C HIS A 306 -4.66 -9.40 -14.31
N LEU A 307 -4.09 -8.18 -14.30
CA LEU A 307 -4.07 -7.28 -15.44
C LEU A 307 -2.76 -6.53 -15.52
N LEU A 308 -2.06 -6.68 -16.64
CA LEU A 308 -0.91 -5.85 -16.99
C LEU A 308 -1.36 -4.79 -17.99
N ILE A 309 -1.42 -3.55 -17.52
CA ILE A 309 -1.85 -2.40 -18.33
C ILE A 309 -0.70 -1.98 -19.23
N THR A 310 -0.93 -1.98 -20.55
CA THR A 310 0.05 -1.51 -21.53
C THR A 310 -0.26 -0.06 -21.88
N GLU A 311 0.49 0.85 -21.32
CA GLU A 311 0.39 2.28 -21.60
C GLU A 311 1.63 2.80 -22.36
N ARG A 312 1.46 3.94 -23.02
CA ARG A 312 2.62 4.67 -23.53
C ARG A 312 3.35 5.34 -22.36
N PRO A 313 4.69 5.32 -22.36
CA PRO A 313 5.44 5.98 -21.30
C PRO A 313 5.11 7.47 -21.26
N GLY A 314 4.89 7.98 -20.06
CA GLY A 314 4.81 9.42 -19.79
C GLY A 314 6.15 10.12 -20.03
N PRO A 315 6.23 11.43 -19.76
CA PRO A 315 7.45 12.21 -19.97
C PRO A 315 8.69 11.69 -19.25
N ASN A 316 8.50 10.94 -18.15
CA ASN A 316 9.57 10.36 -17.35
C ASN A 316 9.94 8.92 -17.77
N GLY A 317 9.35 8.38 -18.83
CA GLY A 317 9.58 7.03 -19.29
C GLY A 317 8.86 5.95 -18.47
N CYS A 318 7.99 6.34 -17.51
CA CYS A 318 7.19 5.43 -16.69
C CYS A 318 5.71 5.52 -17.05
N THR A 319 4.95 4.46 -16.77
CA THR A 319 3.48 4.43 -16.82
C THR A 319 2.87 4.87 -15.49
N GLY A 320 1.56 4.81 -15.39
CA GLY A 320 0.85 5.05 -14.12
C GLY A 320 1.31 4.06 -13.03
N HIS A 321 1.31 4.52 -11.79
CA HIS A 321 1.66 3.77 -10.59
C HIS A 321 0.59 3.91 -9.52
N SER A 322 0.28 2.81 -8.80
CA SER A 322 -0.64 2.87 -7.67
C SER A 322 -2.03 3.37 -8.10
N PHE A 323 -2.65 4.26 -7.36
CA PHE A 323 -3.97 4.83 -7.64
C PHE A 323 -4.06 5.64 -8.94
N ALA A 324 -2.93 6.00 -9.58
CA ALA A 324 -2.97 6.55 -10.93
C ALA A 324 -3.54 5.55 -11.98
N LEU A 325 -3.55 4.25 -11.66
CA LEU A 325 -4.17 3.21 -12.49
C LEU A 325 -5.69 3.09 -12.27
N TRP A 326 -6.22 3.62 -11.17
CA TRP A 326 -7.63 3.49 -10.79
C TRP A 326 -8.61 3.91 -11.89
N PRO A 327 -8.45 5.06 -12.56
CA PRO A 327 -9.39 5.48 -13.63
C PRO A 327 -9.53 4.47 -14.77
N ILE A 328 -8.51 3.62 -14.97
CA ILE A 328 -8.48 2.62 -16.04
C ILE A 328 -9.19 1.34 -15.60
N VAL A 329 -9.08 0.97 -14.33
CA VAL A 329 -9.48 -0.36 -13.84
C VAL A 329 -10.71 -0.34 -12.94
N LYS A 330 -11.23 0.81 -12.56
CA LYS A 330 -12.29 0.96 -11.55
C LYS A 330 -13.53 0.12 -11.81
N ASP A 331 -14.00 0.06 -13.06
CA ASP A 331 -15.21 -0.68 -13.38
C ASP A 331 -15.01 -2.19 -13.21
N GLN A 332 -13.83 -2.71 -13.57
CA GLN A 332 -13.45 -4.10 -13.35
C GLN A 332 -13.25 -4.39 -11.85
N ALA A 333 -12.61 -3.48 -11.12
CA ALA A 333 -12.40 -3.61 -9.68
C ALA A 333 -13.74 -3.61 -8.91
N ILE A 334 -14.67 -2.75 -9.26
CA ILE A 334 -16.03 -2.71 -8.69
C ILE A 334 -16.78 -4.02 -9.01
N ALA A 335 -16.73 -4.49 -10.26
CA ALA A 335 -17.36 -5.76 -10.65
C ALA A 335 -16.75 -6.96 -9.92
N PHE A 336 -15.44 -6.96 -9.71
CA PHE A 336 -14.73 -7.97 -8.92
C PHE A 336 -15.24 -8.00 -7.46
N PHE A 337 -15.36 -6.84 -6.81
CA PHE A 337 -15.90 -6.78 -5.45
C PHE A 337 -17.37 -7.19 -5.38
N ASN A 338 -18.22 -6.78 -6.31
CA ASN A 338 -19.63 -7.18 -6.35
C ASN A 338 -19.75 -8.70 -6.42
N THR A 339 -18.92 -9.35 -7.22
CA THR A 339 -18.91 -10.83 -7.36
C THR A 339 -18.55 -11.53 -6.05
N LEU A 340 -17.63 -11.00 -5.26
CA LEU A 340 -17.05 -11.68 -4.09
C LEU A 340 -17.68 -11.25 -2.76
N LEU A 341 -18.08 -10.00 -2.65
CA LEU A 341 -18.61 -9.43 -1.40
C LEU A 341 -20.14 -9.33 -1.41
N GLY A 342 -20.77 -9.53 -2.58
CA GLY A 342 -22.19 -9.31 -2.84
C GLY A 342 -22.47 -7.89 -3.35
N ASP A 343 -23.57 -7.77 -4.09
CA ASP A 343 -24.05 -6.48 -4.57
C ASP A 343 -24.42 -5.59 -3.38
N PRO A 344 -24.01 -4.32 -3.38
CA PRO A 344 -24.28 -3.34 -2.33
C PRO A 344 -25.74 -2.94 -2.18
#